data_73616de7165abe6aa3ffb8a38fd9e524
#
_entry.id   73616de7165abe6aa3ffb8a38fd9e524
#
_cell.length_a   1.000
_cell.length_b   1.000
_cell.length_c   1.000
_cell.angle_alpha   90.00
_cell.angle_beta   90.00
_cell.angle_gamma   90.00
#
_symmetry.space_group_name_H-M   'P 1'
#
loop_
_entity.id
_entity.type
_entity.pdbx_description
1 polymer ?
#
loop_
_entity_poly.entity_id
_entity_poly.type
_entity_poly.pdbx_seq_one_letter_code
_entity_poly.pdbx_strand_id
1 'polypeptide(L)' 'MQQISIALMGFGNVGQSFASLLLKKQQTLMRELNIDFIVTGIFTKNHGTAINSGGVNLGRALEFIAQGTSL' A
#
# COMPACT_ATOMS: atom_id res chain seq x y z
N MET A 1 13.61 -14.35 -6.49
CA MET A 1 13.05 -13.24 -5.72
C MET A 1 11.75 -13.69 -5.06
N GLN A 2 11.60 -13.43 -3.78
CA GLN A 2 10.40 -13.80 -3.05
C GLN A 2 9.37 -12.66 -3.18
N GLN A 3 8.16 -13.01 -3.56
CA GLN A 3 7.07 -12.05 -3.66
C GLN A 3 6.10 -12.23 -2.50
N ILE A 4 5.75 -11.13 -1.84
CA ILE A 4 4.85 -11.12 -0.70
C ILE A 4 3.63 -10.26 -1.03
N SER A 5 2.43 -10.82 -0.84
CA SER A 5 1.19 -10.08 -1.02
C SER A 5 0.74 -9.50 0.32
N ILE A 6 0.39 -8.23 0.33
CA ILE A 6 0.02 -7.50 1.55
C ILE A 6 -1.38 -6.93 1.40
N ALA A 7 -2.21 -7.10 2.42
CA ALA A 7 -3.49 -6.41 2.52
C ALA A 7 -3.44 -5.47 3.71
N LEU A 8 -3.79 -4.20 3.49
CA LEU A 8 -3.82 -3.20 4.54
C LEU A 8 -5.25 -3.07 5.08
N MET A 9 -5.41 -3.35 6.36
CA MET A 9 -6.71 -3.29 7.05
C MET A 9 -6.74 -2.00 7.84
N GLY A 10 -7.54 -1.04 7.37
CA GLY A 10 -7.56 0.29 7.94
C GLY A 10 -6.49 1.17 7.31
N PHE A 11 -6.87 2.39 6.98
CA PHE A 11 -5.98 3.32 6.30
C PHE A 11 -6.06 4.70 6.96
N GLY A 12 -6.04 4.70 8.30
CA GLY A 12 -5.94 5.92 9.08
C GLY A 12 -4.51 6.43 9.11
N ASN A 13 -4.20 7.28 10.09
CA ASN A 13 -2.86 7.91 10.17
C ASN A 13 -1.73 6.88 10.21
N VAL A 14 -1.88 5.84 11.02
CA VAL A 14 -0.85 4.80 11.14
C VAL A 14 -0.72 4.01 9.85
N GLY A 15 -1.86 3.63 9.25
CA GLY A 15 -1.86 2.87 8.01
C GLY A 15 -1.22 3.65 6.86
N GLN A 16 -1.51 4.96 6.77
CA GLN A 16 -0.92 5.82 5.76
C GLN A 16 0.58 5.98 5.96
N SER A 17 1.02 6.14 7.20
CA SER A 17 2.45 6.22 7.52
C SER A 17 3.16 4.93 7.14
N PHE A 18 2.56 3.79 7.42
CA PHE A 18 3.11 2.50 7.06
C PHE A 18 3.22 2.34 5.54
N ALA A 19 2.17 2.73 4.81
CA ALA A 19 2.18 2.67 3.35
C ALA A 19 3.27 3.58 2.75
N SER A 20 3.44 4.78 3.30
CA SER A 20 4.51 5.68 2.87
C SER A 20 5.88 5.05 3.11
N LEU A 21 6.06 4.41 4.26
CA LEU A 21 7.31 3.73 4.57
C LEU A 21 7.57 2.58 3.59
N LEU A 22 6.56 1.80 3.26
CA LEU A 22 6.68 0.72 2.28
C LEU A 22 7.15 1.25 0.93
N LEU A 23 6.57 2.35 0.47
CA LEU A 23 6.98 2.96 -0.80
C LEU A 23 8.43 3.38 -0.79
N LYS A 24 8.89 3.98 0.32
CA LYS A 24 10.27 4.43 0.44
C LYS A 24 11.25 3.26 0.50
N LYS A 25 10.86 2.16 1.12
CA LYS A 25 11.75 1.02 1.36
C LYS A 25 11.67 -0.05 0.28
N GLN A 26 10.76 0.07 -0.67
CA GLN A 26 10.53 -0.98 -1.65
C GLN A 26 11.78 -1.37 -2.42
N GLN A 27 12.50 -0.39 -2.96
CA GLN A 27 13.71 -0.66 -3.72
C GLN A 27 14.83 -1.22 -2.85
N THR A 28 14.94 -0.73 -1.62
CA THR A 28 15.94 -1.22 -0.68
C THR A 28 15.69 -2.69 -0.33
N LEU A 29 14.44 -3.04 -0.05
CA LEU A 29 14.09 -4.43 0.25
C LEU A 29 14.35 -5.34 -0.93
N MET A 30 14.01 -4.90 -2.13
CA MET A 30 14.25 -5.68 -3.34
C MET A 30 15.74 -5.90 -3.57
N ARG A 31 16.54 -4.86 -3.41
CA ARG A 31 17.97 -4.90 -3.71
C ARG A 31 18.76 -5.66 -2.64
N GLU A 32 18.47 -5.44 -1.36
CA GLU A 32 19.27 -6.00 -0.28
C GLU A 32 18.78 -7.36 0.21
N LEU A 33 17.47 -7.57 0.25
CA LEU A 33 16.89 -8.80 0.80
C LEU A 33 16.27 -9.68 -0.26
N ASN A 34 16.28 -9.26 -1.52
CA ASN A 34 15.70 -9.98 -2.63
C ASN A 34 14.22 -10.29 -2.38
N ILE A 35 13.51 -9.34 -1.77
CA ILE A 35 12.10 -9.43 -1.46
C ILE A 35 11.35 -8.39 -2.27
N ASP A 36 10.31 -8.81 -3.00
CA ASP A 36 9.38 -7.92 -3.66
C ASP A 36 8.02 -8.05 -2.97
N PHE A 37 7.36 -6.93 -2.73
CA PHE A 37 6.03 -6.98 -2.16
C PHE A 37 5.04 -6.24 -3.04
N ILE A 38 3.79 -6.71 -3.04
CA ILE A 38 2.68 -6.02 -3.69
C ILE A 38 1.56 -5.84 -2.67
N VAL A 39 0.91 -4.69 -2.72
CA VAL A 39 -0.29 -4.46 -1.91
C VAL A 39 -1.48 -4.81 -2.78
N THR A 40 -2.19 -5.86 -2.40
CA THR A 40 -3.31 -6.36 -3.19
C THR A 40 -4.65 -5.87 -2.69
N GLY A 41 -4.70 -5.28 -1.50
CA GLY A 41 -5.94 -4.74 -0.97
C GLY A 41 -5.71 -3.65 0.06
N ILE A 42 -6.55 -2.62 0.02
CA ILE A 42 -6.61 -1.58 1.05
C ILE A 42 -8.06 -1.45 1.46
N PHE A 43 -8.32 -1.65 2.74
CA PHE A 43 -9.67 -1.63 3.29
C PHE A 43 -9.77 -0.49 4.29
N THR A 44 -10.65 0.48 4.03
CA THR A 44 -10.82 1.62 4.92
C THR A 44 -12.25 1.65 5.45
N LYS A 45 -12.44 2.33 6.58
CA LYS A 45 -13.75 2.49 7.18
C LYS A 45 -14.57 3.55 6.45
N ASN A 46 -13.95 4.65 6.05
CA ASN A 46 -14.66 5.82 5.53
C ASN A 46 -14.26 6.24 4.12
N HIS A 47 -13.27 5.58 3.52
CA HIS A 47 -12.72 6.00 2.23
C HIS A 47 -12.81 4.93 1.16
N GLY A 48 -13.62 3.88 1.41
CA GLY A 48 -13.82 2.83 0.45
C GLY A 48 -12.76 1.74 0.51
N THR A 49 -12.70 0.94 -0.53
CA THR A 49 -11.82 -0.22 -0.60
C THR A 49 -11.19 -0.28 -1.99
N ALA A 50 -9.90 -0.63 -2.03
CA ALA A 50 -9.20 -0.87 -3.28
C ALA A 50 -8.66 -2.30 -3.27
N ILE A 51 -9.00 -3.08 -4.30
CA ILE A 51 -8.55 -4.46 -4.43
C ILE A 51 -8.04 -4.66 -5.86
N ASN A 52 -6.83 -5.22 -5.97
CA ASN A 52 -6.27 -5.56 -7.27
C ASN A 52 -5.24 -6.67 -7.07
N SER A 53 -5.51 -7.85 -7.61
CA SER A 53 -4.62 -9.00 -7.46
C SER A 53 -3.25 -8.77 -8.12
N GLY A 54 -3.17 -7.88 -9.09
CA GLY A 54 -1.90 -7.49 -9.70
C GLY A 54 -1.14 -6.41 -8.97
N GLY A 55 -1.70 -5.89 -7.88
CA GLY A 55 -1.10 -4.84 -7.08
C GLY A 55 -1.88 -3.53 -7.13
N VAL A 56 -2.15 -2.96 -5.95
CA VAL A 56 -2.76 -1.63 -5.81
C VAL A 56 -1.67 -0.58 -5.90
N ASN A 57 -1.93 0.51 -6.61
CA ASN A 57 -1.00 1.62 -6.68
C ASN A 57 -1.07 2.42 -5.39
N LEU A 58 -0.12 2.17 -4.49
CA LEU A 58 -0.07 2.82 -3.18
C LEU A 58 0.08 4.33 -3.27
N GLY A 59 0.87 4.81 -4.22
CA GLY A 59 1.06 6.24 -4.41
C GLY A 59 -0.25 6.95 -4.72
N ARG A 60 -1.06 6.38 -5.60
CA ARG A 60 -2.36 6.95 -5.95
C ARG A 60 -3.36 6.83 -4.80
N ALA A 61 -3.32 5.72 -4.06
CA ALA A 61 -4.20 5.55 -2.91
C ALA A 61 -3.91 6.62 -1.85
N LEU A 62 -2.64 6.86 -1.55
CA LEU A 62 -2.26 7.91 -0.62
C LEU A 62 -2.69 9.29 -1.11
N GLU A 63 -2.57 9.53 -2.40
CA GLU A 63 -2.98 10.77 -3.02
C GLU A 63 -4.48 11.01 -2.88
N PHE A 64 -5.29 9.98 -3.15
CA PHE A 64 -6.74 10.06 -3.00
C PHE A 64 -7.15 10.36 -1.56
N ILE A 65 -6.53 9.70 -0.59
CA ILE A 65 -6.81 9.93 0.82
C ILE A 65 -6.44 11.35 1.22
N ALA A 66 -5.30 11.85 0.76
CA ALA A 66 -4.86 13.21 1.06
C ALA A 66 -5.82 14.27 0.50
N GLN A 67 -6.48 13.96 -0.61
CA GLN A 67 -7.47 14.83 -1.24
C GLN A 67 -8.88 14.66 -0.68
N GLY A 68 -9.06 13.72 0.25
CA GLY A 68 -10.38 13.41 0.79
C GLY A 68 -11.26 12.62 -0.16
N THR A 69 -10.69 12.00 -1.17
CA THR A 69 -11.40 11.22 -2.19
C THR A 69 -11.44 9.75 -1.78
N SER A 70 -12.54 9.06 -2.13
CA SER A 70 -12.62 7.61 -1.89
C SER A 70 -11.70 6.83 -2.81
N LEU A 71 -11.30 5.68 -2.35
CA LEU A 71 -10.46 4.76 -3.12
C LEU A 71 -11.21 4.12 -4.31
#